data_695be5d4a5519effaaa73829bfa55d0d
#
_entry.id   695be5d4a5519effaaa73829bfa55d0d
#
_cell.length_a   1.000
_cell.length_b   1.000
_cell.length_c   1.000
_cell.angle_alpha   90.00
_cell.angle_beta   90.00
_cell.angle_gamma   90.00
#
_symmetry.space_group_name_H-M   'P 1'
#
loop_
_entity.id
_entity.type
_entity.pdbx_description
1 polymer ?
#
loop_
_entity_poly.entity_id
_entity_poly.type
_entity_poly.pdbx_seq_one_letter_code
_entity_poly.pdbx_strand_id
1 'polypeptide(L)'
;MDTLTIKTENKFRSLITKQAYKKGEIICDIPTEKVFDQANRYTVQIGRDRHTEVGKLSALNHSCDPNVILDTENLQMITCRDIEKGEELSFFYPATEWEMDAPFICLCGASNCIHVVAGARFLPLSTLENHYLNRHIRELMIELLNNTELHLTQLVKA
;
A
#
# COMPACT_ATOMS: atom_id res chain seq x y z
N MET A 1 4.69 -22.37 -10.46
CA MET A 1 5.76 -21.68 -11.23
C MET A 1 5.89 -20.26 -10.72
N ASP A 2 7.09 -19.73 -10.62
CA ASP A 2 7.31 -18.35 -10.19
C ASP A 2 6.92 -17.38 -11.33
N THR A 3 5.76 -16.74 -11.22
CA THR A 3 5.19 -15.86 -12.22
C THR A 3 5.72 -14.42 -12.15
N LEU A 4 6.58 -14.12 -11.17
CA LEU A 4 7.12 -12.80 -10.91
C LEU A 4 8.64 -12.77 -11.07
N THR A 5 9.17 -11.64 -11.51
CA THR A 5 10.61 -11.39 -11.58
C THR A 5 10.94 -9.98 -11.11
N ILE A 6 12.11 -9.79 -10.53
CA ILE A 6 12.63 -8.46 -10.17
C ILE A 6 13.48 -7.97 -11.34
N LYS A 7 13.15 -6.80 -11.87
CA LYS A 7 13.98 -6.03 -12.79
C LYS A 7 14.74 -4.96 -12.00
N THR A 8 16.01 -4.80 -12.28
CA THR A 8 16.83 -3.75 -11.67
C THR A 8 17.43 -2.87 -12.76
N GLU A 9 17.11 -1.60 -12.75
CA GLU A 9 17.67 -0.58 -13.66
C GLU A 9 18.12 0.63 -12.85
N ASN A 10 19.34 1.10 -13.07
CA ASN A 10 19.92 2.25 -12.38
C ASN A 10 19.73 2.25 -10.85
N LYS A 11 19.86 1.09 -10.22
CA LYS A 11 19.66 0.81 -8.79
C LYS A 11 18.18 0.81 -8.32
N PHE A 12 17.22 1.10 -9.19
CA PHE A 12 15.80 0.96 -8.90
C PHE A 12 15.34 -0.47 -9.19
N ARG A 13 14.52 -1.00 -8.28
CA ARG A 13 13.96 -2.35 -8.40
C ARG A 13 12.48 -2.24 -8.72
N SER A 14 12.02 -3.07 -9.64
CA SER A 14 10.61 -3.18 -10.02
C SER A 14 10.20 -4.65 -10.02
N LEU A 15 8.97 -4.93 -9.60
CA LEU A 15 8.38 -6.25 -9.70
C LEU A 15 7.60 -6.38 -11.01
N ILE A 16 8.01 -7.31 -11.86
CA ILE A 16 7.46 -7.51 -13.20
C ILE A 16 6.72 -8.85 -13.26
N THR A 17 5.53 -8.87 -13.88
CA THR A 17 4.84 -10.13 -14.16
C THR A 17 5.38 -10.81 -15.41
N LYS A 18 5.47 -12.15 -15.37
CA LYS A 18 5.87 -13.00 -16.51
C LYS A 18 4.67 -13.51 -17.33
N GLN A 19 3.46 -13.23 -16.90
CA GLN A 19 2.22 -13.62 -17.57
C GLN A 19 1.18 -12.51 -17.47
N ALA A 20 0.14 -12.57 -18.30
CA ALA A 20 -1.02 -11.68 -18.20
C ALA A 20 -1.96 -12.16 -17.10
N TYR A 21 -2.71 -11.22 -16.53
CA TYR A 21 -3.76 -11.46 -15.53
C TYR A 21 -5.01 -10.67 -15.89
N LYS A 22 -6.18 -11.23 -15.55
CA LYS A 22 -7.45 -10.50 -15.58
C LYS A 22 -7.70 -9.80 -14.24
N LYS A 23 -8.50 -8.74 -14.28
CA LYS A 23 -8.96 -8.05 -13.07
C LYS A 23 -9.57 -9.03 -12.07
N GLY A 24 -9.17 -8.94 -10.81
CA GLY A 24 -9.65 -9.77 -9.71
C GLY A 24 -8.89 -11.09 -9.52
N GLU A 25 -7.90 -11.39 -10.35
CA GLU A 25 -7.09 -12.61 -10.18
C GLU A 25 -6.07 -12.44 -9.05
N ILE A 26 -5.89 -13.53 -8.28
CA ILE A 26 -4.86 -13.61 -7.24
C ILE A 26 -3.53 -13.93 -7.92
N ILE A 27 -2.53 -13.09 -7.67
CA ILE A 27 -1.17 -13.29 -8.19
C ILE A 27 -0.35 -14.20 -7.27
N CYS A 28 -0.39 -13.92 -5.96
CA CYS A 28 0.31 -14.72 -4.94
C CYS A 28 -0.16 -14.35 -3.54
N ASP A 29 0.24 -15.15 -2.54
CA ASP A 29 0.05 -14.86 -1.13
C ASP A 29 1.10 -13.85 -0.64
N ILE A 30 0.75 -13.09 0.40
CA ILE A 30 1.66 -12.21 1.15
C ILE A 30 2.36 -13.05 2.22
N PRO A 31 3.70 -13.13 2.24
CA PRO A 31 4.44 -13.88 3.24
C PRO A 31 4.18 -13.35 4.66
N THR A 32 4.11 -14.23 5.65
CA THR A 32 3.93 -13.90 7.08
C THR A 32 4.88 -14.65 8.00
N GLU A 33 5.96 -15.20 7.47
CA GLU A 33 6.94 -15.97 8.25
C GLU A 33 7.74 -15.10 9.23
N LYS A 34 7.87 -13.80 8.91
CA LYS A 34 8.57 -12.84 9.76
C LYS A 34 7.70 -11.61 9.99
N VAL A 35 7.14 -11.53 11.19
CA VAL A 35 6.27 -10.43 11.60
C VAL A 35 6.98 -9.58 12.67
N PHE A 36 6.81 -8.26 12.57
CA PHE A 36 7.41 -7.24 13.44
C PHE A 36 6.31 -6.31 13.97
N ASP A 37 6.59 -5.63 15.04
CA ASP A 37 5.73 -4.58 15.64
C ASP A 37 6.05 -3.18 15.09
N GLN A 38 7.13 -3.03 14.33
CA GLN A 38 7.56 -1.77 13.74
C GLN A 38 7.80 -1.89 12.23
N ALA A 39 7.51 -0.80 11.52
CA ALA A 39 7.80 -0.68 10.10
C ALA A 39 9.30 -0.63 9.83
N ASN A 40 9.71 -1.16 8.68
CA ASN A 40 10.98 -0.86 8.04
C ASN A 40 10.77 -0.88 6.51
N ARG A 41 11.78 -0.43 5.76
CA ARG A 41 11.68 -0.30 4.29
C ARG A 41 11.42 -1.59 3.49
N TYR A 42 11.42 -2.75 4.13
CA TYR A 42 11.20 -4.07 3.50
C TYR A 42 9.93 -4.75 3.97
N THR A 43 9.19 -4.10 4.86
CA THR A 43 7.94 -4.64 5.41
C THR A 43 6.72 -3.95 4.82
N VAL A 44 5.59 -4.66 4.89
CA VAL A 44 4.24 -4.13 4.63
C VAL A 44 3.44 -4.25 5.92
N GLN A 45 2.68 -3.22 6.26
CA GLN A 45 1.78 -3.23 7.40
C GLN A 45 0.56 -4.11 7.09
N ILE A 46 0.33 -5.12 7.93
CA ILE A 46 -0.76 -6.11 7.79
C ILE A 46 -1.76 -6.05 8.95
N GLY A 47 -1.63 -5.06 9.80
CA GLY A 47 -2.50 -4.84 10.97
C GLY A 47 -2.05 -3.58 11.71
N ARG A 48 -2.74 -3.19 12.81
CA ARG A 48 -2.46 -1.95 13.56
C ARG A 48 -0.97 -1.79 13.90
N ASP A 49 -0.40 -2.78 14.58
CA ASP A 49 1.01 -2.81 15.01
C ASP A 49 1.69 -4.10 14.50
N ARG A 50 1.38 -4.47 13.25
CA ARG A 50 1.88 -5.70 12.65
C ARG A 50 2.37 -5.42 11.23
N HIS A 51 3.66 -5.71 11.04
CA HIS A 51 4.36 -5.57 9.75
C HIS A 51 4.97 -6.91 9.38
N THR A 52 4.93 -7.29 8.10
CA THR A 52 5.56 -8.53 7.62
C THR A 52 6.64 -8.23 6.59
N GLU A 53 7.73 -8.98 6.64
CA GLU A 53 8.75 -8.96 5.59
C GLU A 53 8.20 -9.68 4.36
N VAL A 54 8.18 -8.98 3.23
CA VAL A 54 7.45 -9.44 2.03
C VAL A 54 8.37 -10.02 0.95
N GLY A 55 9.64 -10.26 1.26
CA GLY A 55 10.58 -10.90 0.35
C GLY A 55 10.63 -10.24 -1.03
N LYS A 56 10.29 -10.99 -2.09
CA LYS A 56 10.26 -10.51 -3.46
C LYS A 56 9.28 -9.34 -3.67
N LEU A 57 8.17 -9.30 -2.94
CA LEU A 57 7.18 -8.22 -3.02
C LEU A 57 7.73 -6.87 -2.52
N SER A 58 8.88 -6.84 -1.84
CA SER A 58 9.59 -5.59 -1.51
C SER A 58 10.08 -4.80 -2.73
N ALA A 59 9.98 -5.37 -3.93
CA ALA A 59 10.23 -4.68 -5.20
C ALA A 59 8.94 -4.12 -5.85
N LEU A 60 7.77 -4.26 -5.22
CA LEU A 60 6.56 -3.54 -5.61
C LEU A 60 6.75 -2.04 -5.35
N ASN A 61 6.61 -1.24 -6.39
CA ASN A 61 6.68 0.20 -6.28
C ASN A 61 5.32 0.83 -5.98
N HIS A 62 5.34 2.07 -5.51
CA HIS A 62 4.13 2.87 -5.33
C HIS A 62 3.59 3.39 -6.66
N SER A 63 2.26 3.39 -6.79
CA SER A 63 1.56 4.18 -7.80
C SER A 63 0.27 4.77 -7.21
N CYS A 64 -0.08 5.99 -7.64
CA CYS A 64 -1.38 6.60 -7.35
C CYS A 64 -2.48 6.08 -8.30
N ASP A 65 -2.10 5.39 -9.39
CA ASP A 65 -2.98 4.61 -10.28
C ASP A 65 -2.45 3.17 -10.33
N PRO A 66 -2.70 2.36 -9.28
CA PRO A 66 -2.12 1.04 -9.11
C PRO A 66 -2.78 0.00 -10.03
N ASN A 67 -2.07 -1.11 -10.27
CA ASN A 67 -2.61 -2.26 -10.97
C ASN A 67 -2.83 -3.48 -10.07
N VAL A 68 -2.30 -3.46 -8.84
CA VAL A 68 -2.59 -4.47 -7.83
C VAL A 68 -3.00 -3.85 -6.50
N ILE A 69 -3.69 -4.63 -5.69
CA ILE A 69 -3.94 -4.37 -4.26
C ILE A 69 -3.25 -5.44 -3.43
N LEU A 70 -2.81 -5.06 -2.24
CA LEU A 70 -2.40 -5.99 -1.20
C LEU A 70 -3.55 -6.11 -0.20
N ASP A 71 -4.30 -7.22 -0.28
CA ASP A 71 -5.35 -7.55 0.67
C ASP A 71 -4.71 -8.20 1.91
N THR A 72 -4.57 -7.42 2.96
CA THR A 72 -3.93 -7.88 4.20
C THR A 72 -4.85 -8.69 5.11
N GLU A 73 -6.17 -8.72 4.83
CA GLU A 73 -7.12 -9.57 5.54
C GLU A 73 -7.02 -11.02 5.05
N ASN A 74 -6.94 -11.21 3.73
CA ASN A 74 -6.78 -12.51 3.11
C ASN A 74 -5.31 -12.86 2.83
N LEU A 75 -4.38 -11.95 3.09
CA LEU A 75 -2.94 -12.09 2.83
C LEU A 75 -2.63 -12.40 1.36
N GLN A 76 -3.24 -11.65 0.45
CA GLN A 76 -3.15 -11.88 -0.99
C GLN A 76 -2.82 -10.61 -1.76
N MET A 77 -2.06 -10.77 -2.85
CA MET A 77 -1.90 -9.74 -3.88
C MET A 77 -2.87 -10.04 -5.02
N ILE A 78 -3.76 -9.09 -5.31
CA ILE A 78 -4.87 -9.22 -6.25
C ILE A 78 -4.78 -8.12 -7.30
N THR A 79 -5.08 -8.44 -8.56
CA THR A 79 -5.14 -7.46 -9.65
C THR A 79 -6.38 -6.57 -9.53
N CYS A 80 -6.24 -5.25 -9.68
CA CYS A 80 -7.38 -4.32 -9.70
C CYS A 80 -7.79 -3.88 -11.13
N ARG A 81 -7.01 -4.25 -12.14
CA ARG A 81 -7.32 -4.15 -13.57
C ARG A 81 -6.69 -5.31 -14.33
N ASP A 82 -6.97 -5.43 -15.64
CA ASP A 82 -6.22 -6.34 -16.51
C ASP A 82 -4.74 -5.91 -16.57
N ILE A 83 -3.84 -6.88 -16.56
CA ILE A 83 -2.38 -6.69 -16.55
C ILE A 83 -1.78 -7.53 -17.67
N GLU A 84 -0.93 -6.91 -18.48
CA GLU A 84 -0.23 -7.59 -19.57
C GLU A 84 1.07 -8.25 -19.08
N LYS A 85 1.50 -9.29 -19.79
CA LYS A 85 2.81 -9.90 -19.57
C LYS A 85 3.94 -8.87 -19.75
N GLY A 86 4.84 -8.80 -18.77
CA GLY A 86 5.97 -7.88 -18.78
C GLY A 86 5.66 -6.52 -18.15
N GLU A 87 4.43 -6.31 -17.69
CA GLU A 87 4.04 -5.08 -17.01
C GLU A 87 4.63 -5.02 -15.59
N GLU A 88 5.03 -3.82 -15.15
CA GLU A 88 5.42 -3.55 -13.78
C GLU A 88 4.19 -3.58 -12.86
N LEU A 89 4.30 -4.25 -11.73
CA LEU A 89 3.28 -4.26 -10.69
C LEU A 89 3.52 -3.14 -9.70
N SER A 90 2.44 -2.45 -9.35
CA SER A 90 2.48 -1.34 -8.40
C SER A 90 1.20 -1.29 -7.56
N PHE A 91 1.32 -0.82 -6.31
CA PHE A 91 0.17 -0.63 -5.43
C PHE A 91 0.19 0.75 -4.76
N PHE A 92 -0.94 1.16 -4.21
CA PHE A 92 -1.07 2.41 -3.47
C PHE A 92 -0.58 2.19 -2.03
N TYR A 93 0.62 2.65 -1.69
CA TYR A 93 1.24 2.40 -0.38
C TYR A 93 0.36 2.80 0.81
N PRO A 94 -0.36 3.94 0.80
CA PRO A 94 -1.24 4.29 1.90
C PRO A 94 -2.43 3.33 2.11
N ALA A 95 -2.66 2.37 1.19
CA ALA A 95 -3.66 1.32 1.39
C ALA A 95 -3.28 0.30 2.48
N THR A 96 -1.99 0.19 2.77
CA THR A 96 -1.44 -0.68 3.82
C THR A 96 -0.71 0.09 4.91
N GLU A 97 -0.02 1.19 4.57
CA GLU A 97 0.86 1.93 5.47
C GLU A 97 0.14 3.10 6.14
N TRP A 98 -0.03 3.05 7.44
CA TRP A 98 -0.57 4.15 8.24
C TRP A 98 0.41 5.32 8.31
N GLU A 99 1.66 5.01 8.62
CA GLU A 99 2.80 5.92 8.64
C GLU A 99 4.04 5.21 8.12
N MET A 100 4.76 5.82 7.20
CA MET A 100 5.91 5.19 6.56
C MET A 100 7.21 5.49 7.30
N ASP A 101 8.07 4.48 7.42
CA ASP A 101 9.45 4.62 7.94
C ASP A 101 10.30 5.57 7.08
N ALA A 102 10.10 5.56 5.76
CA ALA A 102 10.86 6.38 4.80
C ALA A 102 9.92 7.08 3.79
N PRO A 103 9.34 8.23 4.14
CA PRO A 103 8.53 9.03 3.21
C PRO A 103 9.35 9.50 1.99
N PHE A 104 8.68 9.67 0.84
CA PHE A 104 9.33 10.10 -0.41
C PHE A 104 8.42 10.93 -1.31
N ILE A 105 9.02 11.60 -2.31
CA ILE A 105 8.30 12.32 -3.35
C ILE A 105 7.86 11.34 -4.43
N CYS A 106 6.56 11.31 -4.72
CA CYS A 106 5.99 10.48 -5.78
C CYS A 106 6.18 11.12 -7.16
N LEU A 107 6.68 10.36 -8.11
CA LEU A 107 6.87 10.75 -9.50
C LEU A 107 6.14 9.79 -10.46
N CYS A 108 5.01 9.18 -10.01
CA CYS A 108 4.29 8.17 -10.81
C CYS A 108 3.63 8.72 -12.09
N GLY A 109 3.46 10.05 -12.22
CA GLY A 109 2.86 10.69 -13.38
C GLY A 109 1.34 10.55 -13.50
N ALA A 110 0.66 9.91 -12.54
CA ALA A 110 -0.79 9.80 -12.52
C ALA A 110 -1.45 11.17 -12.32
N SER A 111 -2.62 11.40 -12.93
CA SER A 111 -3.37 12.66 -12.80
C SER A 111 -3.87 12.92 -11.36
N ASN A 112 -4.04 11.86 -10.58
CA ASN A 112 -4.41 11.88 -9.16
C ASN A 112 -3.20 11.72 -8.22
N CYS A 113 -1.99 12.06 -8.67
CA CYS A 113 -0.77 11.91 -7.89
C CYS A 113 -0.83 12.68 -6.57
N ILE A 114 -0.53 11.98 -5.46
CA ILE A 114 -0.52 12.57 -4.11
C ILE A 114 0.77 13.35 -3.79
N HIS A 115 1.75 13.33 -4.68
CA HIS A 115 3.06 14.00 -4.61
C HIS A 115 3.97 13.58 -3.45
N VAL A 116 3.45 13.41 -2.24
CA VAL A 116 4.21 12.96 -1.07
C VAL A 116 3.60 11.67 -0.55
N VAL A 117 4.38 10.62 -0.47
CA VAL A 117 3.98 9.31 0.09
C VAL A 117 4.59 9.18 1.48
N ALA A 118 3.74 9.35 2.50
CA ALA A 118 4.15 9.31 3.90
C ALA A 118 3.28 8.38 4.76
N GLY A 119 2.20 7.83 4.16
CA GLY A 119 1.23 6.97 4.83
C GLY A 119 -0.18 7.58 4.85
N ALA A 120 -1.17 6.75 5.16
CA ALA A 120 -2.58 7.13 5.09
C ALA A 120 -2.97 8.27 6.04
N ARG A 121 -2.37 8.34 7.23
CA ARG A 121 -2.68 9.37 8.23
C ARG A 121 -2.47 10.81 7.78
N PHE A 122 -1.65 11.01 6.74
CA PHE A 122 -1.29 12.33 6.22
C PHE A 122 -2.11 12.74 5.00
N LEU A 123 -3.02 11.87 4.54
CA LEU A 123 -3.84 12.13 3.37
C LEU A 123 -5.26 12.56 3.75
N PRO A 124 -5.87 13.46 2.97
CA PRO A 124 -7.27 13.80 3.15
C PRO A 124 -8.16 12.59 2.82
N LEU A 125 -9.31 12.50 3.51
CA LEU A 125 -10.26 11.42 3.32
C LEU A 125 -10.73 11.32 1.85
N SER A 126 -10.93 12.47 1.20
CA SER A 126 -11.31 12.55 -0.23
C SER A 126 -10.31 11.91 -1.20
N THR A 127 -9.04 11.80 -0.80
CA THR A 127 -8.04 11.05 -1.56
C THR A 127 -8.15 9.56 -1.27
N LEU A 128 -8.27 9.19 0.00
CA LEU A 128 -8.28 7.80 0.45
C LEU A 128 -9.51 7.03 -0.05
N GLU A 129 -10.70 7.65 -0.10
CA GLU A 129 -11.94 7.02 -0.55
C GLU A 129 -11.96 6.58 -2.01
N ASN A 130 -11.03 7.10 -2.83
CA ASN A 130 -10.85 6.70 -4.23
C ASN A 130 -9.97 5.45 -4.40
N HIS A 131 -9.45 4.89 -3.30
CA HIS A 131 -8.56 3.74 -3.33
C HIS A 131 -9.11 2.59 -2.47
N TYR A 132 -8.68 1.37 -2.78
CA TYR A 132 -8.85 0.26 -1.85
C TYR A 132 -8.05 0.55 -0.58
N LEU A 133 -8.68 0.38 0.57
CA LEU A 133 -8.04 0.52 1.88
C LEU A 133 -8.21 -0.76 2.68
N ASN A 134 -7.15 -1.24 3.27
CA ASN A 134 -7.21 -2.37 4.18
C ASN A 134 -7.95 -2.01 5.48
N ARG A 135 -8.49 -3.02 6.15
CA ARG A 135 -9.30 -2.85 7.35
C ARG A 135 -8.59 -2.05 8.44
N HIS A 136 -7.33 -2.36 8.75
CA HIS A 136 -6.57 -1.65 9.78
C HIS A 136 -6.37 -0.17 9.47
N ILE A 137 -6.25 0.21 8.19
CA ILE A 137 -6.17 1.62 7.77
C ILE A 137 -7.51 2.33 8.00
N ARG A 138 -8.64 1.68 7.64
CA ARG A 138 -9.97 2.23 7.90
C ARG A 138 -10.23 2.43 9.40
N GLU A 139 -9.87 1.45 10.22
CA GLU A 139 -10.00 1.51 11.69
C GLU A 139 -9.17 2.64 12.29
N LEU A 140 -7.90 2.79 11.89
CA LEU A 140 -7.02 3.87 12.33
C LEU A 140 -7.52 5.25 11.88
N MET A 141 -8.09 5.36 10.68
CA MET A 141 -8.68 6.60 10.19
C MET A 141 -9.90 7.02 11.02
N ILE A 142 -10.80 6.07 11.32
CA ILE A 142 -11.97 6.32 12.18
C ILE A 142 -11.53 6.81 13.56
N GLU A 143 -10.52 6.19 14.14
CA GLU A 143 -9.96 6.59 15.44
C GLU A 143 -9.38 8.00 15.38
N LEU A 144 -8.62 8.33 14.33
CA LEU A 144 -8.07 9.68 14.14
C LEU A 144 -9.18 10.74 14.05
N LEU A 145 -10.23 10.48 13.30
CA LEU A 145 -11.37 11.41 13.14
C LEU A 145 -12.11 11.60 14.46
N ASN A 146 -12.40 10.53 15.20
CA ASN A 146 -13.06 10.61 16.51
C ASN A 146 -12.23 11.40 17.52
N ASN A 147 -10.92 11.18 17.58
CA ASN A 147 -10.02 11.92 18.48
C ASN A 147 -9.95 13.41 18.11
N THR A 148 -9.96 13.74 16.83
CA THR A 148 -9.97 15.13 16.34
C THR A 148 -11.28 15.83 16.71
N GLU A 149 -12.42 15.18 16.57
CA GLU A 149 -13.74 15.71 16.92
C GLU A 149 -13.85 15.97 18.43
N LEU A 150 -13.40 15.04 19.26
CA LEU A 150 -13.34 15.21 20.72
C LEU A 150 -12.47 16.42 21.12
N HIS A 151 -11.32 16.59 20.50
CA HIS A 151 -10.43 17.71 20.78
C HIS A 151 -11.04 19.06 20.40
N LEU A 152 -11.66 19.16 19.22
CA LEU A 152 -12.38 20.35 18.78
C LEU A 152 -13.54 20.69 19.71
N THR A 153 -14.29 19.69 20.19
CA THR A 153 -15.39 19.89 21.13
C THR A 153 -14.93 20.44 22.48
N GLN A 154 -13.75 20.04 22.95
CA GLN A 154 -13.14 20.58 24.19
C GLN A 154 -12.70 22.03 24.02
N LEU A 155 -12.11 22.40 22.87
CA LEU A 155 -11.69 23.77 22.58
C LEU A 155 -12.86 24.76 22.48
N VAL A 156 -14.00 24.31 21.97
CA VAL A 156 -15.22 25.15 21.84
C VAL A 156 -15.92 25.38 23.20
N LYS A 157 -15.69 24.51 24.19
CA LYS A 157 -16.27 24.62 25.55
C LYS A 157 -15.39 25.38 26.54
N ALA A 158 -14.16 25.74 26.18
CA ALA A 158 -13.21 26.48 27.00
C ALA A 158 -13.30 27.97 26.70
#